data_e6341cd07ddc8e9a79c34672d87c61b3
#
_entry.id   e6341cd07ddc8e9a79c34672d87c61b3
#
_cell.length_a   1.000
_cell.length_b   1.000
_cell.length_c   1.000
_cell.angle_alpha   90.00
_cell.angle_beta   90.00
_cell.angle_gamma   90.00
#
_symmetry.space_group_name_H-M   'P 1'
#
loop_
_entity.id
_entity.type
_entity.pdbx_description
1 polymer ?
#
loop_
_entity_poly.entity_id
_entity_poly.type
_entity_poly.pdbx_seq_one_letter_code
_entity_poly.pdbx_strand_id
1 'polypeptide(L)'
;MENTTKIRILDEALNMFAENGYKGTNLRDLASRLGLSKSALYKHYASKEDIWKALLDRMETYYAERFGSAEHIPDILKSCDELFTATMRMIDFTVNDSRIILTRKLLLTEQFHDERVRKLATKHFLGGTEKIFTVIFEKMIDNGLLKDEDPEMLAFVYTAPITSLIHLCDREPRKQSEAMEQMKKFIRHFIKTYGVEV
;
A
#
# COMPACT_ATOMS: atom_id res chain seq x y z
N MET A 1 13.84 -12.67 17.75
CA MET A 1 12.44 -13.12 17.66
C MET A 1 11.55 -12.02 18.20
N GLU A 2 10.71 -11.45 17.38
CA GLU A 2 9.74 -10.45 17.84
C GLU A 2 8.75 -11.09 18.80
N ASN A 3 8.47 -10.42 19.92
CA ASN A 3 7.58 -10.98 20.94
C ASN A 3 6.17 -11.16 20.39
N THR A 4 5.70 -12.38 20.25
CA THR A 4 4.39 -12.77 19.69
C THR A 4 3.24 -11.92 20.25
N THR A 5 3.29 -11.57 21.55
CA THR A 5 2.27 -10.72 22.17
C THR A 5 2.31 -9.28 21.65
N LYS A 6 3.50 -8.71 21.42
CA LYS A 6 3.62 -7.36 20.81
C LYS A 6 3.02 -7.33 19.41
N ILE A 7 3.27 -8.37 18.60
CA ILE A 7 2.69 -8.50 17.26
C ILE A 7 1.16 -8.53 17.35
N ARG A 8 0.59 -9.37 18.21
CA ARG A 8 -0.87 -9.46 18.40
C ARG A 8 -1.48 -8.12 18.84
N ILE A 9 -0.78 -7.39 19.71
CA ILE A 9 -1.23 -6.05 20.14
C ILE A 9 -1.27 -5.09 18.94
N LEU A 10 -0.24 -5.07 18.10
CA LEU A 10 -0.22 -4.21 16.93
C LEU A 10 -1.25 -4.60 15.87
N ASP A 11 -1.48 -5.90 15.64
CA ASP A 11 -2.50 -6.36 14.71
C ASP A 11 -3.91 -5.93 15.16
N GLU A 12 -4.24 -6.10 16.45
CA GLU A 12 -5.54 -5.66 16.96
C GLU A 12 -5.65 -4.13 17.05
N ALA A 13 -4.54 -3.44 17.34
CA ALA A 13 -4.49 -1.98 17.31
C ALA A 13 -4.76 -1.43 15.90
N LEU A 14 -4.21 -2.08 14.85
CA LEU A 14 -4.51 -1.70 13.47
C LEU A 14 -6.01 -1.80 13.17
N ASN A 15 -6.66 -2.90 13.56
CA ASN A 15 -8.11 -3.07 13.41
C ASN A 15 -8.86 -1.91 14.09
N MET A 16 -8.58 -1.68 15.37
CA MET A 16 -9.31 -0.69 16.16
C MET A 16 -9.05 0.75 15.68
N PHE A 17 -7.83 1.09 15.33
CA PHE A 17 -7.52 2.44 14.80
C PHE A 17 -8.14 2.65 13.41
N ALA A 18 -8.18 1.63 12.55
CA ALA A 18 -8.83 1.72 11.25
C ALA A 18 -10.37 1.83 11.35
N GLU A 19 -10.97 1.28 12.44
CA GLU A 19 -12.41 1.35 12.70
C GLU A 19 -12.82 2.68 13.35
N ASN A 20 -12.10 3.10 14.39
CA ASN A 20 -12.52 4.15 15.32
C ASN A 20 -11.65 5.41 15.28
N GLY A 21 -10.58 5.40 14.48
CA GLY A 21 -9.53 6.42 14.50
C GLY A 21 -8.65 6.34 15.75
N TYR A 22 -7.56 7.13 15.71
CA TYR A 22 -6.66 7.22 16.87
C TYR A 22 -7.41 7.72 18.12
N LYS A 23 -8.18 8.82 18.00
CA LYS A 23 -8.87 9.42 19.15
C LYS A 23 -9.95 8.50 19.74
N GLY A 24 -10.72 7.81 18.90
CA GLY A 24 -11.83 6.94 19.31
C GLY A 24 -11.40 5.60 19.91
N THR A 25 -10.15 5.20 19.78
CA THR A 25 -9.63 3.95 20.34
C THR A 25 -9.11 4.15 21.77
N ASN A 26 -9.48 3.26 22.70
CA ASN A 26 -8.94 3.25 24.05
C ASN A 26 -8.23 1.93 24.38
N LEU A 27 -7.23 1.99 25.29
CA LEU A 27 -6.39 0.83 25.63
C LEU A 27 -7.11 -0.21 26.49
N ARG A 28 -8.20 0.13 27.15
CA ARG A 28 -8.99 -0.82 27.93
C ARG A 28 -9.71 -1.81 27.01
N ASP A 29 -10.28 -1.27 25.92
CA ASP A 29 -10.99 -2.10 24.94
C ASP A 29 -9.99 -2.94 24.15
N LEU A 30 -8.83 -2.38 23.78
CA LEU A 30 -7.74 -3.14 23.14
C LEU A 30 -7.29 -4.32 24.02
N ALA A 31 -7.04 -4.10 25.31
CA ALA A 31 -6.69 -5.16 26.25
C ALA A 31 -7.79 -6.22 26.34
N SER A 32 -9.06 -5.79 26.44
CA SER A 32 -10.22 -6.69 26.49
C SER A 32 -10.33 -7.57 25.26
N ARG A 33 -10.21 -7.02 24.04
CA ARG A 33 -10.23 -7.80 22.78
C ARG A 33 -9.11 -8.84 22.69
N LEU A 34 -7.96 -8.56 23.31
CA LEU A 34 -6.82 -9.48 23.34
C LEU A 34 -6.88 -10.49 24.48
N GLY A 35 -7.87 -10.42 25.39
CA GLY A 35 -7.94 -11.22 26.60
C GLY A 35 -6.83 -10.87 27.61
N LEU A 36 -6.32 -9.64 27.59
CA LEU A 36 -5.27 -9.15 28.46
C LEU A 36 -5.85 -8.25 29.55
N SER A 37 -5.21 -8.27 30.75
CA SER A 37 -5.44 -7.18 31.70
C SER A 37 -4.80 -5.88 31.22
N LYS A 38 -5.32 -4.75 31.67
CA LYS A 38 -4.72 -3.43 31.39
C LYS A 38 -3.24 -3.38 31.80
N SER A 39 -2.90 -3.93 32.96
CA SER A 39 -1.52 -4.00 33.46
C SER A 39 -0.62 -4.88 32.58
N ALA A 40 -1.15 -5.97 32.02
CA ALA A 40 -0.41 -6.82 31.09
C ALA A 40 -0.13 -6.09 29.76
N LEU A 41 -1.08 -5.32 29.23
CA LEU A 41 -0.86 -4.50 28.05
C LEU A 41 0.25 -3.46 28.29
N TYR A 42 0.21 -2.76 29.44
CA TYR A 42 1.21 -1.74 29.79
C TYR A 42 2.64 -2.30 30.01
N LYS A 43 2.79 -3.60 30.25
CA LYS A 43 4.13 -4.25 30.25
C LYS A 43 4.77 -4.31 28.87
N HIS A 44 3.97 -4.26 27.81
CA HIS A 44 4.45 -4.29 26.41
C HIS A 44 4.60 -2.90 25.81
N TYR A 45 3.68 -1.98 26.11
CA TYR A 45 3.66 -0.61 25.60
C TYR A 45 3.23 0.33 26.74
N ALA A 46 4.05 1.35 27.03
CA ALA A 46 3.82 2.25 28.15
C ALA A 46 2.63 3.21 27.92
N SER A 47 2.26 3.45 26.66
CA SER A 47 1.19 4.38 26.30
C SER A 47 0.50 3.97 25.00
N LYS A 48 -0.66 4.59 24.71
CA LYS A 48 -1.33 4.51 23.40
C LYS A 48 -0.44 5.07 22.30
N GLU A 49 0.29 6.11 22.60
CA GLU A 49 1.22 6.76 21.69
C GLU A 49 2.37 5.81 21.29
N ASP A 50 2.87 4.98 22.22
CA ASP A 50 3.91 3.99 21.91
C ASP A 50 3.40 2.88 20.99
N ILE A 51 2.15 2.45 21.21
CA ILE A 51 1.49 1.50 20.29
C ILE A 51 1.33 2.14 18.91
N TRP A 52 0.90 3.40 18.85
CA TRP A 52 0.72 4.13 17.61
C TRP A 52 2.02 4.25 16.81
N LYS A 53 3.10 4.70 17.46
CA LYS A 53 4.42 4.80 16.83
C LYS A 53 4.92 3.46 16.31
N ALA A 54 4.85 2.42 17.15
CA ALA A 54 5.27 1.08 16.76
C ALA A 54 4.42 0.50 15.62
N LEU A 55 3.12 0.83 15.57
CA LEU A 55 2.26 0.44 14.47
C LEU A 55 2.67 1.12 13.17
N LEU A 56 2.92 2.43 13.18
CA LEU A 56 3.36 3.17 11.99
C LEU A 56 4.71 2.66 11.46
N ASP A 57 5.68 2.37 12.36
CA ASP A 57 6.97 1.75 12.00
C ASP A 57 6.76 0.41 11.30
N ARG A 58 5.88 -0.43 11.85
CA ARG A 58 5.57 -1.75 11.30
C ARG A 58 4.84 -1.68 9.96
N MET A 59 3.95 -0.70 9.79
CA MET A 59 3.28 -0.45 8.50
C MET A 59 4.32 -0.11 7.43
N GLU A 60 5.24 0.79 7.74
CA GLU A 60 6.31 1.21 6.83
C GLU A 60 7.20 0.03 6.41
N THR A 61 7.62 -0.80 7.37
CA THR A 61 8.39 -2.03 7.13
C THR A 61 7.61 -3.01 6.26
N TYR A 62 6.34 -3.25 6.57
CA TYR A 62 5.50 -4.19 5.81
C TYR A 62 5.33 -3.77 4.35
N TYR A 63 5.13 -2.46 4.09
CA TYR A 63 5.08 -1.94 2.74
C TYR A 63 6.41 -2.13 1.99
N ALA A 64 7.53 -1.80 2.63
CA ALA A 64 8.86 -1.94 2.03
C ALA A 64 9.18 -3.40 1.66
N GLU A 65 8.81 -4.35 2.54
CA GLU A 65 9.00 -5.79 2.29
C GLU A 65 8.15 -6.34 1.14
N ARG A 66 6.96 -5.76 0.90
CA ARG A 66 6.00 -6.27 -0.09
C ARG A 66 6.13 -5.60 -1.45
N PHE A 67 6.40 -4.32 -1.49
CA PHE A 67 6.45 -3.54 -2.72
C PHE A 67 7.89 -3.19 -3.14
N GLY A 68 8.87 -3.48 -2.30
CA GLY A 68 10.26 -3.14 -2.55
C GLY A 68 10.54 -1.63 -2.43
N SER A 69 11.69 -1.23 -2.93
CA SER A 69 12.07 0.17 -3.07
C SER A 69 12.60 0.43 -4.48
N ALA A 70 12.47 1.66 -4.94
CA ALA A 70 12.97 2.07 -6.25
C ALA A 70 14.49 1.79 -6.44
N GLU A 71 15.24 1.68 -5.34
CA GLU A 71 16.69 1.44 -5.32
C GLU A 71 17.06 -0.01 -5.65
N HIS A 72 16.12 -0.94 -5.56
CA HIS A 72 16.36 -2.38 -5.70
C HIS A 72 15.38 -3.05 -6.68
N ILE A 73 15.01 -2.37 -7.76
CA ILE A 73 14.22 -2.97 -8.83
C ILE A 73 15.15 -3.75 -9.75
N PRO A 74 15.07 -5.09 -9.76
CA PRO A 74 15.87 -5.89 -10.67
C PRO A 74 15.47 -5.62 -12.13
N ASP A 75 16.35 -5.96 -13.09
CA ASP A 75 16.03 -5.96 -14.54
C ASP A 75 15.09 -7.13 -14.88
N ILE A 76 13.87 -7.10 -14.35
CA ILE A 76 12.98 -8.26 -14.33
C ILE A 76 12.01 -8.28 -15.50
N LEU A 77 11.61 -7.10 -16.01
CA LEU A 77 10.58 -7.04 -17.04
C LEU A 77 11.21 -7.12 -18.43
N LYS A 78 11.01 -8.26 -19.08
CA LYS A 78 11.53 -8.55 -20.43
C LYS A 78 10.49 -8.35 -21.52
N SER A 79 9.25 -8.02 -21.15
CA SER A 79 8.16 -7.79 -22.09
C SER A 79 7.04 -6.97 -21.46
N CYS A 80 6.19 -6.40 -22.30
CA CYS A 80 4.95 -5.73 -21.88
C CYS A 80 3.94 -6.72 -21.22
N ASP A 81 3.97 -8.00 -21.60
CA ASP A 81 3.12 -9.02 -20.95
C ASP A 81 3.58 -9.32 -19.51
N GLU A 82 4.89 -9.25 -19.25
CA GLU A 82 5.41 -9.35 -17.89
C GLU A 82 5.02 -8.13 -17.05
N LEU A 83 5.04 -6.92 -17.61
CA LEU A 83 4.52 -5.72 -16.95
C LEU A 83 3.05 -5.90 -16.57
N PHE A 84 2.22 -6.35 -17.52
CA PHE A 84 0.80 -6.62 -17.26
C PHE A 84 0.63 -7.62 -16.11
N THR A 85 1.32 -8.75 -16.19
CA THR A 85 1.19 -9.83 -15.21
C THR A 85 1.66 -9.40 -13.82
N ALA A 86 2.81 -8.72 -13.73
CA ALA A 86 3.36 -8.22 -12.47
C ALA A 86 2.43 -7.17 -11.84
N THR A 87 1.94 -6.23 -12.63
CA THR A 87 1.01 -5.20 -12.15
C THR A 87 -0.30 -5.83 -11.65
N MET A 88 -0.87 -6.79 -12.39
CA MET A 88 -2.10 -7.44 -11.96
C MET A 88 -1.94 -8.23 -10.66
N ARG A 89 -0.81 -8.91 -10.44
CA ARG A 89 -0.49 -9.56 -9.17
C ARG A 89 -0.37 -8.56 -8.03
N MET A 90 0.28 -7.42 -8.27
CA MET A 90 0.41 -6.36 -7.28
C MET A 90 -0.95 -5.76 -6.91
N ILE A 91 -1.81 -5.52 -7.91
CA ILE A 91 -3.18 -5.02 -7.68
C ILE A 91 -3.99 -6.05 -6.88
N ASP A 92 -3.98 -7.32 -7.30
CA ASP A 92 -4.72 -8.39 -6.62
C ASP A 92 -4.31 -8.50 -5.15
N PHE A 93 -3.01 -8.51 -4.86
CA PHE A 93 -2.51 -8.45 -3.50
C PHE A 93 -2.99 -7.20 -2.76
N THR A 94 -2.91 -6.04 -3.40
CA THR A 94 -3.25 -4.74 -2.80
C THR A 94 -4.73 -4.64 -2.41
N VAL A 95 -5.64 -5.22 -3.19
CA VAL A 95 -7.08 -5.16 -2.94
C VAL A 95 -7.61 -6.31 -2.07
N ASN A 96 -6.82 -7.37 -1.86
CA ASN A 96 -7.26 -8.56 -1.11
C ASN A 96 -6.50 -8.77 0.22
N ASP A 97 -5.32 -8.20 0.41
CA ASP A 97 -4.60 -8.29 1.69
C ASP A 97 -5.25 -7.42 2.76
N SER A 98 -5.80 -8.06 3.80
CA SER A 98 -6.53 -7.37 4.87
C SER A 98 -5.70 -6.33 5.61
N ARG A 99 -4.40 -6.58 5.79
CA ARG A 99 -3.49 -5.65 6.47
C ARG A 99 -3.23 -4.41 5.62
N ILE A 100 -3.05 -4.58 4.30
CA ILE A 100 -2.90 -3.47 3.36
C ILE A 100 -4.17 -2.63 3.29
N ILE A 101 -5.34 -3.26 3.22
CA ILE A 101 -6.64 -2.56 3.22
C ILE A 101 -6.82 -1.73 4.49
N LEU A 102 -6.59 -2.32 5.67
CA LEU A 102 -6.69 -1.62 6.96
C LEU A 102 -5.68 -0.48 7.07
N THR A 103 -4.46 -0.69 6.57
CA THR A 103 -3.42 0.34 6.54
C THR A 103 -3.84 1.52 5.67
N ARG A 104 -4.35 1.28 4.45
CA ARG A 104 -4.88 2.37 3.60
C ARG A 104 -6.02 3.11 4.27
N LYS A 105 -6.97 2.39 4.88
CA LYS A 105 -8.09 3.00 5.60
C LYS A 105 -7.59 3.90 6.72
N LEU A 106 -6.65 3.43 7.53
CA LEU A 106 -6.05 4.20 8.62
C LEU A 106 -5.32 5.45 8.09
N LEU A 107 -4.49 5.31 7.05
CA LEU A 107 -3.77 6.44 6.46
C LEU A 107 -4.73 7.49 5.90
N LEU A 108 -5.78 7.07 5.19
CA LEU A 108 -6.77 7.98 4.62
C LEU A 108 -7.56 8.75 5.68
N THR A 109 -7.84 8.13 6.83
CA THR A 109 -8.63 8.78 7.89
C THR A 109 -7.80 9.69 8.79
N GLU A 110 -6.56 9.32 9.09
CA GLU A 110 -5.72 10.03 10.06
C GLU A 110 -4.71 11.02 9.44
N GLN A 111 -4.54 11.03 8.11
CA GLN A 111 -3.56 11.89 7.42
C GLN A 111 -3.73 13.40 7.68
N PHE A 112 -4.94 13.85 8.06
CA PHE A 112 -5.22 15.24 8.35
C PHE A 112 -5.03 15.59 9.83
N HIS A 113 -4.75 14.60 10.68
CA HIS A 113 -4.63 14.74 12.13
C HIS A 113 -3.24 14.45 12.67
N ASP A 114 -2.41 13.76 11.88
CA ASP A 114 -1.05 13.34 12.25
C ASP A 114 -0.08 13.58 11.08
N GLU A 115 0.98 14.35 11.32
CA GLU A 115 1.96 14.70 10.29
C GLU A 115 2.73 13.49 9.76
N ARG A 116 3.04 12.52 10.61
CA ARG A 116 3.72 11.30 10.21
C ARG A 116 2.82 10.45 9.32
N VAL A 117 1.55 10.32 9.67
CA VAL A 117 0.55 9.63 8.85
C VAL A 117 0.39 10.33 7.50
N ARG A 118 0.35 11.66 7.46
CA ARG A 118 0.30 12.43 6.22
C ARG A 118 1.49 12.13 5.31
N LYS A 119 2.72 12.10 5.87
CA LYS A 119 3.93 11.74 5.12
C LYS A 119 3.87 10.32 4.57
N LEU A 120 3.42 9.36 5.39
CA LEU A 120 3.22 7.98 4.96
C LEU A 120 2.15 7.86 3.87
N ALA A 121 1.02 8.55 4.01
CA ALA A 121 -0.05 8.56 3.00
C ALA A 121 0.46 9.10 1.66
N THR A 122 1.19 10.22 1.66
CA THR A 122 1.79 10.78 0.44
C THR A 122 2.79 9.79 -0.18
N LYS A 123 3.66 9.18 0.63
CA LYS A 123 4.63 8.19 0.16
C LYS A 123 3.95 6.97 -0.48
N HIS A 124 2.89 6.45 0.12
CA HIS A 124 2.25 5.21 -0.32
C HIS A 124 1.21 5.40 -1.43
N PHE A 125 0.54 6.55 -1.50
CA PHE A 125 -0.53 6.76 -2.48
C PHE A 125 -0.09 7.47 -3.76
N LEU A 126 1.04 8.19 -3.71
CA LEU A 126 1.57 8.93 -4.85
C LEU A 126 3.06 8.65 -5.06
N GLY A 127 3.93 9.26 -4.26
CA GLY A 127 5.35 9.36 -4.58
C GLY A 127 6.14 8.05 -4.58
N GLY A 128 5.77 7.04 -3.76
CA GLY A 128 6.55 5.80 -3.67
C GLY A 128 6.28 4.86 -4.84
N THR A 129 5.01 4.63 -5.15
CA THR A 129 4.61 3.78 -6.28
C THR A 129 5.02 4.41 -7.60
N GLU A 130 4.84 5.72 -7.76
CA GLU A 130 5.25 6.47 -8.94
C GLU A 130 6.76 6.34 -9.18
N LYS A 131 7.60 6.55 -8.16
CA LYS A 131 9.05 6.38 -8.27
C LYS A 131 9.46 4.96 -8.70
N ILE A 132 8.78 3.94 -8.19
CA ILE A 132 9.04 2.55 -8.58
C ILE A 132 8.75 2.38 -10.08
N PHE A 133 7.60 2.85 -10.55
CA PHE A 133 7.23 2.74 -11.97
C PHE A 133 8.08 3.63 -12.86
N THR A 134 8.56 4.80 -12.39
CA THR A 134 9.54 5.62 -13.14
C THR A 134 10.77 4.79 -13.47
N VAL A 135 11.40 4.16 -12.47
CA VAL A 135 12.59 3.32 -12.67
C VAL A 135 12.28 2.09 -13.57
N ILE A 136 11.11 1.49 -13.42
CA ILE A 136 10.69 0.39 -14.30
C ILE A 136 10.58 0.87 -15.76
N PHE A 137 9.96 2.00 -15.99
CA PHE A 137 9.74 2.51 -17.34
C PHE A 137 11.03 3.05 -17.99
N GLU A 138 11.92 3.70 -17.22
CA GLU A 138 13.28 4.01 -17.68
C GLU A 138 13.95 2.77 -18.26
N LYS A 139 14.01 1.68 -17.51
CA LYS A 139 14.60 0.42 -17.94
C LYS A 139 13.87 -0.20 -19.15
N MET A 140 12.54 -0.12 -19.20
CA MET A 140 11.78 -0.64 -20.33
C MET A 140 12.00 0.19 -21.60
N ILE A 141 12.19 1.49 -21.49
CA ILE A 141 12.56 2.37 -22.61
C ILE A 141 13.97 2.03 -23.10
N ASP A 142 14.94 1.94 -22.20
CA ASP A 142 16.33 1.58 -22.50
C ASP A 142 16.44 0.22 -23.21
N ASN A 143 15.56 -0.71 -22.87
CA ASN A 143 15.47 -2.06 -23.47
C ASN A 143 14.62 -2.09 -24.75
N GLY A 144 14.09 -0.95 -25.23
CA GLY A 144 13.27 -0.87 -26.43
C GLY A 144 11.88 -1.51 -26.33
N LEU A 145 11.37 -1.71 -25.09
CA LEU A 145 10.05 -2.30 -24.81
C LEU A 145 8.94 -1.24 -24.79
N LEU A 146 9.28 -0.01 -24.43
CA LEU A 146 8.40 1.14 -24.47
C LEU A 146 8.95 2.20 -25.44
N LYS A 147 8.07 3.04 -25.96
CA LYS A 147 8.43 4.21 -26.76
C LYS A 147 9.26 5.18 -25.93
N ASP A 148 10.11 5.95 -26.58
CA ASP A 148 10.90 7.02 -25.98
C ASP A 148 9.99 8.18 -25.57
N GLU A 149 9.58 8.16 -24.32
CA GLU A 149 8.67 9.11 -23.65
C GLU A 149 9.26 9.46 -22.27
N ASP A 150 8.76 10.51 -21.65
CA ASP A 150 9.13 10.87 -20.28
C ASP A 150 8.70 9.79 -19.28
N PRO A 151 9.64 9.07 -18.62
CA PRO A 151 9.31 7.98 -17.72
C PRO A 151 8.55 8.43 -16.46
N GLU A 152 8.77 9.67 -15.97
CA GLU A 152 8.00 10.22 -14.86
C GLU A 152 6.55 10.43 -15.25
N MET A 153 6.31 10.98 -16.46
CA MET A 153 4.97 11.17 -16.98
C MET A 153 4.27 9.82 -17.24
N LEU A 154 4.99 8.84 -17.80
CA LEU A 154 4.46 7.48 -17.97
C LEU A 154 4.05 6.87 -16.62
N ALA A 155 4.89 7.00 -15.59
CA ALA A 155 4.61 6.49 -14.25
C ALA A 155 3.39 7.17 -13.63
N PHE A 156 3.27 8.49 -13.75
CA PHE A 156 2.12 9.24 -13.28
C PHE A 156 0.82 8.80 -13.97
N VAL A 157 0.80 8.78 -15.30
CA VAL A 157 -0.37 8.35 -16.09
C VAL A 157 -0.76 6.91 -15.78
N TYR A 158 0.23 6.03 -15.54
CA TYR A 158 0.00 4.62 -15.25
C TYR A 158 -0.57 4.39 -13.85
N THR A 159 -0.01 5.03 -12.84
CA THR A 159 -0.33 4.74 -11.45
C THR A 159 -1.58 5.45 -10.94
N ALA A 160 -1.85 6.68 -11.40
CA ALA A 160 -2.95 7.48 -10.88
C ALA A 160 -4.35 6.85 -11.09
N PRO A 161 -4.72 6.33 -12.28
CA PRO A 161 -6.02 5.66 -12.46
C PRO A 161 -6.12 4.36 -11.64
N ILE A 162 -5.03 3.59 -11.54
CA ILE A 162 -5.00 2.35 -10.76
C ILE A 162 -5.22 2.66 -9.28
N THR A 163 -4.51 3.64 -8.72
CA THR A 163 -4.68 4.09 -7.33
C THR A 163 -6.11 4.55 -7.06
N SER A 164 -6.70 5.32 -7.98
CA SER A 164 -8.09 5.77 -7.86
C SER A 164 -9.09 4.60 -7.79
N LEU A 165 -8.89 3.57 -8.63
CA LEU A 165 -9.74 2.37 -8.64
C LEU A 165 -9.52 1.47 -7.42
N ILE A 166 -8.30 1.39 -6.89
CA ILE A 166 -8.02 0.71 -5.61
C ILE A 166 -8.79 1.40 -4.47
N HIS A 167 -8.78 2.74 -4.43
CA HIS A 167 -9.57 3.48 -3.44
C HIS A 167 -11.09 3.31 -3.63
N LEU A 168 -11.57 3.07 -4.86
CA LEU A 168 -12.96 2.69 -5.09
C LEU A 168 -13.28 1.32 -4.48
N CYS A 169 -12.39 0.33 -4.63
CA CYS A 169 -12.56 -0.98 -4.00
C CYS A 169 -12.69 -0.88 -2.47
N ASP A 170 -11.90 -0.01 -1.83
CA ASP A 170 -11.96 0.19 -0.38
C ASP A 170 -13.28 0.83 0.07
N ARG A 171 -13.82 1.78 -0.71
CA ARG A 171 -15.08 2.48 -0.39
C ARG A 171 -16.32 1.68 -0.75
N GLU A 172 -16.27 0.97 -1.86
CA GLU A 172 -17.39 0.21 -2.41
C GLU A 172 -16.95 -1.22 -2.78
N PRO A 173 -16.78 -2.13 -1.79
CA PRO A 173 -16.28 -3.49 -2.05
C PRO A 173 -17.10 -4.28 -3.08
N ARG A 174 -18.41 -3.97 -3.21
CA ARG A 174 -19.28 -4.59 -4.22
C ARG A 174 -18.89 -4.27 -5.66
N LYS A 175 -18.14 -3.18 -5.88
CA LYS A 175 -17.63 -2.77 -7.20
C LYS A 175 -16.23 -3.28 -7.50
N GLN A 176 -15.63 -4.08 -6.61
CA GLN A 176 -14.25 -4.56 -6.78
C GLN A 176 -14.05 -5.30 -8.11
N SER A 177 -14.99 -6.18 -8.48
CA SER A 177 -14.90 -6.93 -9.74
C SER A 177 -14.91 -6.01 -10.96
N GLU A 178 -15.78 -5.00 -10.97
CA GLU A 178 -15.86 -4.00 -12.03
C GLU A 178 -14.59 -3.15 -12.10
N ALA A 179 -14.09 -2.69 -10.94
CA ALA A 179 -12.85 -1.92 -10.85
C ALA A 179 -11.63 -2.74 -11.34
N MET A 180 -11.56 -4.03 -11.01
CA MET A 180 -10.51 -4.94 -11.49
C MET A 180 -10.53 -5.08 -13.02
N GLU A 181 -11.71 -5.24 -13.63
CA GLU A 181 -11.82 -5.29 -15.09
C GLU A 181 -11.47 -3.95 -15.75
N GLN A 182 -11.79 -2.84 -15.12
CA GLN A 182 -11.40 -1.51 -15.60
C GLN A 182 -9.88 -1.32 -15.53
N MET A 183 -9.22 -1.73 -14.44
CA MET A 183 -7.77 -1.71 -14.33
C MET A 183 -7.09 -2.58 -15.39
N LYS A 184 -7.59 -3.79 -15.65
CA LYS A 184 -7.09 -4.66 -16.74
C LYS A 184 -7.17 -3.98 -18.11
N LYS A 185 -8.34 -3.38 -18.43
CA LYS A 185 -8.55 -2.67 -19.69
C LYS A 185 -7.60 -1.48 -19.83
N PHE A 186 -7.42 -0.73 -18.74
CA PHE A 186 -6.52 0.42 -18.71
C PHE A 186 -5.07 0.00 -18.95
N ILE A 187 -4.56 -1.03 -18.25
CA ILE A 187 -3.18 -1.51 -18.41
C ILE A 187 -2.93 -1.99 -19.84
N ARG A 188 -3.88 -2.73 -20.44
CA ARG A 188 -3.79 -3.16 -21.85
C ARG A 188 -3.79 -1.98 -22.81
N HIS A 189 -4.61 -0.97 -22.53
CA HIS A 189 -4.63 0.27 -23.33
C HIS A 189 -3.29 1.01 -23.21
N PHE A 190 -2.72 1.13 -22.01
CA PHE A 190 -1.40 1.73 -21.80
C PHE A 190 -0.33 1.00 -22.62
N ILE A 191 -0.26 -0.33 -22.53
CA ILE A 191 0.69 -1.15 -23.28
C ILE A 191 0.50 -0.97 -24.78
N LYS A 192 -0.73 -0.97 -25.28
CA LYS A 192 -1.02 -0.72 -26.71
C LYS A 192 -0.57 0.66 -27.17
N THR A 193 -0.66 1.66 -26.29
CA THR A 193 -0.33 3.06 -26.62
C THR A 193 1.18 3.30 -26.61
N TYR A 194 1.87 2.78 -25.59
CA TYR A 194 3.27 3.10 -25.31
C TYR A 194 4.23 1.93 -25.54
N GLY A 195 3.75 0.69 -25.68
CA GLY A 195 4.57 -0.46 -26.03
C GLY A 195 5.09 -0.36 -27.46
N VAL A 196 6.29 -0.90 -27.67
CA VAL A 196 6.86 -1.10 -29.02
C VAL A 196 6.40 -2.47 -29.51
N GLU A 197 5.78 -2.51 -30.69
CA GLU A 197 5.44 -3.76 -31.37
C GLU A 197 6.76 -4.44 -31.81
N VAL A 198 7.01 -5.65 -31.32
CA VAL A 198 8.14 -6.50 -31.72
C VAL A 198 7.69 -7.43 -32.83
#